data_b554d6a2af4f271636215fc10f4b236b
#
_entry.id   b554d6a2af4f271636215fc10f4b236b
#
_cell.length_a   1.000
_cell.length_b   1.000
_cell.length_c   1.000
_cell.angle_alpha   90.00
_cell.angle_beta   90.00
_cell.angle_gamma   90.00
#
_symmetry.space_group_name_H-M   'P 1'
#
loop_
_entity.id
_entity.type
_entity.pdbx_description
1 polymer ?
#
loop_
_entity_poly.entity_id
_entity_poly.type
_entity_poly.pdbx_seq_one_letter_code
_entity_poly.pdbx_strand_id
1 'polypeptide(L)'
;MIEVKNLTKYYSKGESRFKVLDNINLKIAQGDFAVILGASGSGKSTLLNVLSGLEKADSGEVCLDGKDICSMSESERTKFRRDNVGFIFQQYYLLPNMNVDKNVRMGADLASNSDYRKIISAVGLDDKVKKYPGELSGGEQQRVAIARALAKKPTVLFLDEPTGALDEKTGRQVLDVITKLQSEQGFTMIMVTHNINIAEMANTVIKVSDGKIAEVYKNDVRKSAFEIGW
;
A
#
# COMPACT_ATOMS: atom_id res chain seq x y z
N MET A 1 13.49 3.04 5.79
CA MET A 1 12.89 3.23 7.14
C MET A 1 11.90 4.39 7.09
N ILE A 2 10.75 4.23 7.74
CA ILE A 2 9.72 5.29 7.85
C ILE A 2 9.66 5.75 9.30
N GLU A 3 9.78 7.05 9.51
CA GLU A 3 9.66 7.68 10.83
C GLU A 3 8.62 8.81 10.77
N VAL A 4 7.69 8.80 11.70
CA VAL A 4 6.60 9.76 11.82
C VAL A 4 6.68 10.44 13.17
N LYS A 5 6.63 11.78 13.20
CA LYS A 5 6.72 12.58 14.43
C LYS A 5 5.60 13.61 14.49
N ASN A 6 4.80 13.54 15.56
CA ASN A 6 3.75 14.50 15.92
C ASN A 6 2.79 14.80 14.76
N LEU A 7 2.52 13.79 13.90
CA LEU A 7 1.72 13.97 12.71
C LEU A 7 0.27 14.25 13.04
N THR A 8 -0.27 15.35 12.49
CA THR A 8 -1.65 15.76 12.70
C THR A 8 -2.30 16.11 11.37
N LYS A 9 -3.56 15.69 11.21
CA LYS A 9 -4.37 15.97 10.03
C LYS A 9 -5.78 16.37 10.40
N TYR A 10 -6.26 17.43 9.76
CA TYR A 10 -7.64 17.91 9.86
C TYR A 10 -8.36 17.79 8.53
N TYR A 11 -9.67 17.55 8.60
CA TYR A 11 -10.59 17.80 7.49
C TYR A 11 -11.61 18.88 7.86
N SER A 12 -12.10 19.59 6.85
CA SER A 12 -13.14 20.59 7.00
C SER A 12 -14.42 20.12 6.31
N LYS A 13 -15.56 20.30 6.96
CA LYS A 13 -16.90 20.08 6.37
C LYS A 13 -17.73 21.31 6.67
N GLY A 14 -17.89 22.19 5.68
CA GLY A 14 -18.43 23.52 5.88
C GLY A 14 -17.56 24.32 6.84
N GLU A 15 -18.15 24.91 7.88
CA GLU A 15 -17.44 25.67 8.90
C GLU A 15 -16.80 24.80 9.99
N SER A 16 -17.16 23.52 10.06
CA SER A 16 -16.64 22.58 11.08
C SER A 16 -15.31 21.98 10.64
N ARG A 17 -14.30 22.03 11.52
CA ARG A 17 -13.00 21.39 11.35
C ARG A 17 -12.88 20.25 12.36
N PHE A 18 -12.56 19.05 11.89
CA PHE A 18 -12.39 17.88 12.75
C PHE A 18 -11.01 17.24 12.53
N LYS A 19 -10.40 16.80 13.64
CA LYS A 19 -9.09 16.19 13.65
C LYS A 19 -9.26 14.70 13.32
N VAL A 20 -8.62 14.26 12.22
CA VAL A 20 -8.66 12.87 11.76
C VAL A 20 -7.43 12.10 12.18
N LEU A 21 -6.27 12.76 12.27
CA LEU A 21 -5.06 12.21 12.89
C LEU A 21 -4.60 13.17 13.98
N ASP A 22 -4.26 12.62 15.14
CA ASP A 22 -3.93 13.38 16.33
C ASP A 22 -2.58 12.91 16.92
N ASN A 23 -1.54 13.69 16.66
CA ASN A 23 -0.21 13.50 17.24
C ASN A 23 0.36 12.07 17.04
N ILE A 24 0.28 11.56 15.80
CA ILE A 24 0.79 10.24 15.44
C ILE A 24 2.31 10.22 15.54
N ASN A 25 2.84 9.25 16.27
CA ASN A 25 4.26 8.92 16.34
C ASN A 25 4.45 7.44 16.02
N LEU A 26 5.30 7.13 15.03
CA LEU A 26 5.41 5.78 14.48
C LEU A 26 6.78 5.56 13.84
N LYS A 27 7.31 4.34 13.95
CA LYS A 27 8.51 3.89 13.22
C LYS A 27 8.24 2.54 12.57
N ILE A 28 8.59 2.42 11.28
CA ILE A 28 8.51 1.17 10.52
C ILE A 28 9.92 0.92 9.95
N ALA A 29 10.45 -0.27 10.19
CA ALA A 29 11.77 -0.62 9.68
C ALA A 29 11.76 -0.77 8.15
N GLN A 30 12.91 -0.60 7.53
CA GLN A 30 13.07 -0.89 6.10
C GLN A 30 12.88 -2.39 5.85
N GLY A 31 12.15 -2.73 4.80
CA GLY A 31 11.84 -4.12 4.47
C GLY A 31 10.75 -4.77 5.34
N ASP A 32 10.19 -4.07 6.34
CA ASP A 32 9.07 -4.59 7.13
C ASP A 32 7.79 -4.69 6.29
N PHE A 33 7.01 -5.72 6.58
CA PHE A 33 5.59 -5.73 6.30
C PHE A 33 4.84 -5.21 7.54
N ALA A 34 4.26 -4.03 7.44
CA ALA A 34 3.46 -3.41 8.49
C ALA A 34 1.96 -3.45 8.15
N VAL A 35 1.13 -3.82 9.11
CA VAL A 35 -0.34 -3.80 8.98
C VAL A 35 -0.94 -2.77 9.91
N ILE A 36 -1.77 -1.89 9.38
CA ILE A 36 -2.54 -0.88 10.12
C ILE A 36 -3.97 -1.38 10.26
N LEU A 37 -4.38 -1.63 11.51
CA LEU A 37 -5.72 -2.07 11.89
C LEU A 37 -6.51 -0.96 12.56
N GLY A 38 -7.82 -1.05 12.52
CA GLY A 38 -8.75 -0.19 13.26
C GLY A 38 -10.16 -0.22 12.69
N ALA A 39 -11.12 0.31 13.42
CA ALA A 39 -12.50 0.42 12.97
C ALA A 39 -12.65 1.34 11.74
N SER A 40 -13.79 1.25 11.04
CA SER A 40 -14.11 2.21 9.99
C SER A 40 -14.14 3.64 10.56
N GLY A 41 -13.56 4.59 9.85
CA GLY A 41 -13.47 5.99 10.28
C GLY A 41 -12.37 6.28 11.32
N SER A 42 -11.57 5.32 11.76
CA SER A 42 -10.49 5.56 12.74
C SER A 42 -9.29 6.36 12.21
N GLY A 43 -9.25 6.70 10.91
CA GLY A 43 -8.16 7.48 10.31
C GLY A 43 -7.12 6.67 9.52
N LYS A 44 -7.30 5.34 9.34
CA LYS A 44 -6.31 4.45 8.68
C LYS A 44 -5.96 4.87 7.26
N SER A 45 -6.97 5.05 6.38
CA SER A 45 -6.73 5.44 4.98
C SER A 45 -6.15 6.86 4.90
N THR A 46 -6.56 7.76 5.80
CA THR A 46 -5.93 9.10 5.91
C THR A 46 -4.46 8.98 6.30
N LEU A 47 -4.14 8.13 7.28
CA LEU A 47 -2.75 7.87 7.68
C LEU A 47 -1.95 7.31 6.49
N LEU A 48 -2.49 6.32 5.77
CA LEU A 48 -1.86 5.75 4.59
C LEU A 48 -1.61 6.80 3.50
N ASN A 49 -2.60 7.67 3.23
CA ASN A 49 -2.48 8.75 2.24
C ASN A 49 -1.41 9.78 2.61
N VAL A 50 -1.32 10.12 3.89
CA VAL A 50 -0.30 11.07 4.36
C VAL A 50 1.09 10.42 4.32
N LEU A 51 1.23 9.16 4.77
CA LEU A 51 2.51 8.43 4.72
C LEU A 51 3.03 8.23 3.29
N SER A 52 2.13 8.04 2.33
CA SER A 52 2.48 7.89 0.92
C SER A 52 2.74 9.22 0.19
N GLY A 53 2.45 10.35 0.85
CA GLY A 53 2.52 11.69 0.25
C GLY A 53 1.40 12.00 -0.74
N LEU A 54 0.31 11.21 -0.78
CA LEU A 54 -0.90 11.53 -1.54
C LEU A 54 -1.63 12.72 -0.93
N GLU A 55 -1.62 12.81 0.40
CA GLU A 55 -2.17 13.94 1.14
C GLU A 55 -1.09 14.66 1.95
N LYS A 56 -1.23 15.96 2.11
CA LYS A 56 -0.35 16.77 2.96
C LYS A 56 -0.83 16.72 4.41
N ALA A 57 0.08 16.55 5.36
CA ALA A 57 -0.19 16.76 6.78
C ALA A 57 -0.47 18.24 7.08
N ASP A 58 -1.21 18.53 8.14
CA ASP A 58 -1.37 19.89 8.65
C ASP A 58 -0.21 20.27 9.57
N SER A 59 0.37 19.30 10.30
CA SER A 59 1.60 19.48 11.09
C SER A 59 2.31 18.16 11.33
N GLY A 60 3.54 18.19 11.79
CA GLY A 60 4.39 17.05 12.05
C GLY A 60 5.28 16.68 10.86
N GLU A 61 6.04 15.61 11.00
CA GLU A 61 7.03 15.15 10.03
C GLU A 61 6.75 13.69 9.62
N VAL A 62 6.98 13.38 8.34
CA VAL A 62 7.00 12.04 7.79
C VAL A 62 8.29 11.85 7.01
N CYS A 63 9.25 11.15 7.58
CA CYS A 63 10.52 10.86 6.95
C CYS A 63 10.51 9.46 6.32
N LEU A 64 10.73 9.38 5.00
CA LEU A 64 11.01 8.15 4.27
C LEU A 64 12.48 8.14 3.85
N ASP A 65 13.22 7.19 4.37
CA ASP A 65 14.67 7.05 4.13
C ASP A 65 15.43 8.38 4.30
N GLY A 66 15.12 9.12 5.39
CA GLY A 66 15.74 10.37 5.75
C GLY A 66 15.23 11.63 5.01
N LYS A 67 14.24 11.48 4.13
CA LYS A 67 13.61 12.61 3.42
C LYS A 67 12.26 12.93 4.04
N ASP A 68 12.09 14.11 4.60
CA ASP A 68 10.79 14.57 5.11
C ASP A 68 9.88 15.00 3.97
N ILE A 69 8.83 14.20 3.71
CA ILE A 69 7.85 14.44 2.65
C ILE A 69 6.86 15.55 2.98
N CYS A 70 6.72 15.92 4.27
CA CYS A 70 5.82 17.00 4.68
C CYS A 70 6.38 18.39 4.31
N SER A 71 7.70 18.52 4.28
CA SER A 71 8.39 19.77 3.89
C SER A 71 8.44 20.00 2.36
N MET A 72 8.17 18.95 1.57
CA MET A 72 8.25 19.02 0.10
C MET A 72 7.13 19.88 -0.51
N SER A 73 7.48 20.62 -1.55
CA SER A 73 6.51 21.22 -2.48
C SER A 73 5.71 20.14 -3.19
N GLU A 74 4.57 20.50 -3.81
CA GLU A 74 3.75 19.53 -4.56
C GLU A 74 4.51 18.86 -5.72
N SER A 75 5.36 19.61 -6.41
CA SER A 75 6.20 19.09 -7.50
C SER A 75 7.22 18.07 -6.99
N GLU A 76 7.91 18.38 -5.89
CA GLU A 76 8.88 17.46 -5.26
C GLU A 76 8.20 16.21 -4.73
N ARG A 77 7.05 16.35 -4.09
CA ARG A 77 6.23 15.25 -3.59
C ARG A 77 5.74 14.34 -4.72
N THR A 78 5.32 14.92 -5.85
CA THR A 78 4.94 14.16 -7.05
C THR A 78 6.11 13.38 -7.62
N LYS A 79 7.29 14.00 -7.71
CA LYS A 79 8.53 13.33 -8.11
C LYS A 79 8.90 12.21 -7.13
N PHE A 80 8.81 12.48 -5.84
CA PHE A 80 9.08 11.50 -4.79
C PHE A 80 8.15 10.29 -4.90
N ARG A 81 6.83 10.50 -5.05
CA ARG A 81 5.86 9.41 -5.27
C ARG A 81 6.17 8.61 -6.53
N ARG A 82 6.50 9.30 -7.63
CA ARG A 82 6.88 8.63 -8.87
C ARG A 82 8.07 7.69 -8.68
N ASP A 83 9.09 8.16 -7.98
CA ASP A 83 10.37 7.46 -7.91
C ASP A 83 10.43 6.39 -6.79
N ASN A 84 9.65 6.55 -5.70
CA ASN A 84 9.80 5.73 -4.49
C ASN A 84 8.55 4.97 -4.05
N VAL A 85 7.34 5.40 -4.44
CA VAL A 85 6.09 4.91 -3.87
C VAL A 85 5.32 4.07 -4.87
N GLY A 86 5.01 2.82 -4.52
CA GLY A 86 3.95 2.03 -5.13
C GLY A 86 2.66 2.20 -4.34
N PHE A 87 1.51 2.20 -5.01
CA PHE A 87 0.21 2.25 -4.34
C PHE A 87 -0.77 1.25 -4.98
N ILE A 88 -1.47 0.51 -4.13
CA ILE A 88 -2.52 -0.44 -4.51
C ILE A 88 -3.78 -0.04 -3.74
N PHE A 89 -4.83 0.29 -4.48
CA PHE A 89 -6.13 0.69 -3.94
C PHE A 89 -7.08 -0.51 -3.87
N GLN A 90 -8.11 -0.42 -3.06
CA GLN A 90 -9.21 -1.38 -3.01
C GLN A 90 -9.90 -1.52 -4.38
N GLN A 91 -10.11 -0.40 -5.07
CA GLN A 91 -10.50 -0.38 -6.48
C GLN A 91 -9.24 -0.41 -7.33
N TYR A 92 -9.17 -1.30 -8.27
CA TYR A 92 -7.92 -1.62 -9.02
C TYR A 92 -7.38 -0.46 -9.86
N TYR A 93 -8.23 0.51 -10.25
CA TYR A 93 -7.92 1.66 -11.11
C TYR A 93 -7.10 1.29 -12.34
N LEU A 94 -7.46 0.17 -12.98
CA LEU A 94 -6.89 -0.20 -14.26
C LEU A 94 -7.47 0.68 -15.37
N LEU A 95 -6.65 0.98 -16.37
CA LEU A 95 -7.12 1.71 -17.54
C LEU A 95 -7.89 0.74 -18.44
N PRO A 96 -9.22 0.94 -18.62
CA PRO A 96 -10.07 -0.05 -19.28
C PRO A 96 -9.77 -0.23 -20.76
N ASN A 97 -9.17 0.76 -21.42
CA ASN A 97 -8.75 0.77 -22.83
C ASN A 97 -7.32 0.24 -23.04
N MET A 98 -6.67 -0.23 -21.98
CA MET A 98 -5.35 -0.84 -22.02
C MET A 98 -5.43 -2.30 -21.56
N ASN A 99 -4.74 -3.20 -22.28
CA ASN A 99 -4.60 -4.58 -21.86
C ASN A 99 -3.63 -4.72 -20.65
N VAL A 100 -3.46 -5.93 -20.13
CA VAL A 100 -2.57 -6.24 -18.98
C VAL A 100 -1.15 -5.71 -19.23
N ASP A 101 -0.54 -6.05 -20.38
CA ASP A 101 0.83 -5.62 -20.72
C ASP A 101 0.97 -4.09 -20.63
N LYS A 102 0.05 -3.35 -21.26
CA LYS A 102 0.08 -1.88 -21.28
C LYS A 102 -0.19 -1.26 -19.92
N ASN A 103 -1.11 -1.82 -19.12
CA ASN A 103 -1.36 -1.36 -17.75
C ASN A 103 -0.10 -1.50 -16.88
N VAL A 104 0.60 -2.64 -16.96
CA VAL A 104 1.83 -2.87 -16.18
C VAL A 104 2.99 -2.04 -16.72
N ARG A 105 3.14 -1.97 -18.04
CA ARG A 105 4.18 -1.17 -18.71
C ARG A 105 4.13 0.30 -18.30
N MET A 106 2.95 0.87 -18.11
CA MET A 106 2.81 2.25 -17.65
C MET A 106 3.55 2.50 -16.32
N GLY A 107 3.53 1.53 -15.38
CA GLY A 107 4.36 1.60 -14.17
C GLY A 107 5.85 1.44 -14.48
N ALA A 108 6.19 0.53 -15.36
CA ALA A 108 7.58 0.25 -15.76
C ALA A 108 8.27 1.45 -16.45
N ASP A 109 7.53 2.15 -17.32
CA ASP A 109 8.04 3.32 -18.04
C ASP A 109 8.47 4.45 -17.08
N LEU A 110 7.82 4.59 -15.91
CA LEU A 110 8.20 5.56 -14.88
C LEU A 110 9.58 5.28 -14.26
N ALA A 111 10.01 4.03 -14.25
CA ALA A 111 11.29 3.59 -13.69
C ALA A 111 12.29 3.10 -14.77
N SER A 112 11.97 3.29 -16.05
CA SER A 112 12.74 2.74 -17.18
C SER A 112 13.03 1.23 -17.02
N ASN A 113 12.05 0.49 -16.49
CA ASN A 113 12.18 -0.94 -16.20
C ASN A 113 11.87 -1.79 -17.43
N SER A 114 12.90 -2.26 -18.13
CA SER A 114 12.75 -3.16 -19.28
C SER A 114 12.29 -4.58 -18.91
N ASP A 115 12.51 -5.00 -17.66
CA ASP A 115 12.26 -6.35 -17.17
C ASP A 115 10.85 -6.55 -16.56
N TYR A 116 9.93 -5.60 -16.75
CA TYR A 116 8.60 -5.63 -16.11
C TYR A 116 7.77 -6.89 -16.42
N ARG A 117 8.06 -7.57 -17.52
CA ARG A 117 7.38 -8.83 -17.88
C ARG A 117 7.65 -9.95 -16.87
N LYS A 118 8.83 -9.96 -16.22
CA LYS A 118 9.11 -10.89 -15.12
C LYS A 118 8.14 -10.71 -13.96
N ILE A 119 7.66 -9.47 -13.74
CA ILE A 119 6.67 -9.19 -12.70
C ILE A 119 5.29 -9.71 -13.13
N ILE A 120 4.92 -9.60 -14.42
CA ILE A 120 3.68 -10.18 -14.95
C ILE A 120 3.68 -11.70 -14.73
N SER A 121 4.79 -12.36 -15.02
CA SER A 121 4.97 -13.79 -14.78
C SER A 121 4.90 -14.13 -13.29
N ALA A 122 5.57 -13.34 -12.43
CA ALA A 122 5.58 -13.56 -10.99
C ALA A 122 4.19 -13.44 -10.33
N VAL A 123 3.29 -12.63 -10.92
CA VAL A 123 1.90 -12.56 -10.46
C VAL A 123 0.96 -13.56 -11.19
N GLY A 124 1.50 -14.43 -12.03
CA GLY A 124 0.76 -15.50 -12.71
C GLY A 124 -0.21 -15.00 -13.79
N LEU A 125 0.21 -14.07 -14.63
CA LEU A 125 -0.63 -13.46 -15.69
C LEU A 125 -0.05 -13.59 -17.10
N ASP A 126 0.85 -14.56 -17.35
CA ASP A 126 1.50 -14.74 -18.66
C ASP A 126 0.49 -15.01 -19.79
N ASP A 127 -0.53 -15.80 -19.51
CA ASP A 127 -1.60 -16.14 -20.46
C ASP A 127 -2.62 -15.02 -20.65
N LYS A 128 -2.56 -13.98 -19.83
CA LYS A 128 -3.53 -12.86 -19.79
C LYS A 128 -2.99 -11.54 -20.36
N VAL A 129 -1.73 -11.48 -20.81
CA VAL A 129 -1.04 -10.23 -21.21
C VAL A 129 -1.81 -9.39 -22.24
N LYS A 130 -2.61 -10.02 -23.12
CA LYS A 130 -3.42 -9.37 -24.16
C LYS A 130 -4.83 -9.03 -23.70
N LYS A 131 -5.28 -9.53 -22.55
CA LYS A 131 -6.63 -9.32 -22.00
C LYS A 131 -6.81 -7.90 -21.50
N TYR A 132 -8.02 -7.38 -21.63
CA TYR A 132 -8.44 -6.08 -21.09
C TYR A 132 -9.08 -6.27 -19.72
N PRO A 133 -9.13 -5.21 -18.86
CA PRO A 133 -9.68 -5.32 -17.51
C PRO A 133 -11.06 -5.95 -17.43
N GLY A 134 -11.97 -5.64 -18.35
CA GLY A 134 -13.32 -6.22 -18.40
C GLY A 134 -13.39 -7.72 -18.71
N GLU A 135 -12.29 -8.33 -19.14
CA GLU A 135 -12.17 -9.77 -19.43
C GLU A 135 -11.51 -10.55 -18.28
N LEU A 136 -11.15 -9.85 -17.18
CA LEU A 136 -10.43 -10.40 -16.03
C LEU A 136 -11.35 -10.52 -14.81
N SER A 137 -11.15 -11.58 -14.02
CA SER A 137 -11.73 -11.67 -12.68
C SER A 137 -11.19 -10.58 -11.75
N GLY A 138 -11.88 -10.30 -10.64
CA GLY A 138 -11.43 -9.33 -9.65
C GLY A 138 -10.01 -9.60 -9.13
N GLY A 139 -9.69 -10.85 -8.83
CA GLY A 139 -8.35 -11.23 -8.40
C GLY A 139 -7.29 -11.07 -9.48
N GLU A 140 -7.62 -11.34 -10.75
CA GLU A 140 -6.71 -11.07 -11.88
C GLU A 140 -6.47 -9.56 -12.04
N GLN A 141 -7.52 -8.74 -11.94
CA GLN A 141 -7.41 -7.28 -11.98
C GLN A 141 -6.53 -6.76 -10.83
N GLN A 142 -6.69 -7.31 -9.61
CA GLN A 142 -5.85 -6.98 -8.47
C GLN A 142 -4.39 -7.34 -8.72
N ARG A 143 -4.11 -8.52 -9.27
CA ARG A 143 -2.73 -8.90 -9.64
C ARG A 143 -2.13 -8.00 -10.73
N VAL A 144 -2.93 -7.51 -11.68
CA VAL A 144 -2.46 -6.48 -12.63
C VAL A 144 -2.11 -5.17 -11.92
N ALA A 145 -2.93 -4.72 -10.96
CA ALA A 145 -2.65 -3.52 -10.18
C ALA A 145 -1.36 -3.67 -9.34
N ILE A 146 -1.13 -4.84 -8.74
CA ILE A 146 0.11 -5.20 -8.04
C ILE A 146 1.29 -5.14 -8.99
N ALA A 147 1.20 -5.83 -10.14
CA ALA A 147 2.27 -5.84 -11.14
C ALA A 147 2.61 -4.43 -11.63
N ARG A 148 1.61 -3.59 -11.89
CA ARG A 148 1.80 -2.19 -12.29
C ARG A 148 2.51 -1.38 -11.21
N ALA A 149 2.15 -1.55 -9.94
CA ALA A 149 2.78 -0.85 -8.83
C ALA A 149 4.24 -1.30 -8.63
N LEU A 150 4.51 -2.61 -8.71
CA LEU A 150 5.86 -3.18 -8.54
C LEU A 150 6.77 -2.93 -9.76
N ALA A 151 6.20 -2.78 -10.97
CA ALA A 151 6.98 -2.46 -12.17
C ALA A 151 7.74 -1.13 -12.06
N LYS A 152 7.32 -0.24 -11.16
CA LYS A 152 8.05 0.99 -10.80
C LYS A 152 9.29 0.75 -9.93
N LYS A 153 9.49 -0.47 -9.41
CA LYS A 153 10.55 -0.79 -8.41
C LYS A 153 10.48 0.13 -7.18
N PRO A 154 9.34 0.25 -6.51
CA PRO A 154 9.17 1.17 -5.39
C PRO A 154 10.02 0.73 -4.19
N THR A 155 10.47 1.69 -3.37
CA THR A 155 11.09 1.40 -2.07
C THR A 155 10.04 1.09 -1.00
N VAL A 156 8.84 1.67 -1.16
CA VAL A 156 7.70 1.45 -0.26
C VAL A 156 6.44 1.19 -1.07
N LEU A 157 5.70 0.14 -0.70
CA LEU A 157 4.41 -0.21 -1.27
C LEU A 157 3.30 0.01 -0.24
N PHE A 158 2.34 0.85 -0.58
CA PHE A 158 1.15 1.12 0.22
C PHE A 158 -0.06 0.37 -0.35
N LEU A 159 -0.85 -0.26 0.52
CA LEU A 159 -2.03 -1.03 0.13
C LEU A 159 -3.23 -0.60 0.98
N ASP A 160 -4.27 -0.14 0.33
CA ASP A 160 -5.55 0.21 0.98
C ASP A 160 -6.58 -0.88 0.68
N GLU A 161 -6.87 -1.73 1.67
CA GLU A 161 -7.83 -2.84 1.61
C GLU A 161 -7.68 -3.73 0.36
N PRO A 162 -6.48 -4.29 0.06
CA PRO A 162 -6.20 -4.92 -1.24
C PRO A 162 -7.02 -6.19 -1.51
N THR A 163 -7.65 -6.77 -0.49
CA THR A 163 -8.47 -7.98 -0.61
C THR A 163 -9.94 -7.77 -0.29
N GLY A 164 -10.34 -6.54 0.05
CA GLY A 164 -11.68 -6.22 0.54
C GLY A 164 -12.83 -6.49 -0.45
N ALA A 165 -12.54 -6.61 -1.75
CA ALA A 165 -13.51 -6.94 -2.79
C ALA A 165 -13.38 -8.39 -3.32
N LEU A 166 -12.54 -9.23 -2.69
CA LEU A 166 -12.22 -10.58 -3.14
C LEU A 166 -12.83 -11.64 -2.23
N ASP A 167 -13.18 -12.79 -2.81
CA ASP A 167 -13.48 -13.98 -2.03
C ASP A 167 -12.22 -14.51 -1.30
N GLU A 168 -12.42 -15.34 -0.28
CA GLU A 168 -11.35 -15.86 0.55
C GLU A 168 -10.21 -16.50 -0.26
N LYS A 169 -10.55 -17.43 -1.16
CA LYS A 169 -9.55 -18.18 -1.95
C LYS A 169 -8.69 -17.23 -2.79
N THR A 170 -9.34 -16.30 -3.47
CA THR A 170 -8.68 -15.32 -4.32
C THR A 170 -7.87 -14.32 -3.48
N GLY A 171 -8.40 -13.87 -2.35
CA GLY A 171 -7.72 -12.98 -1.43
C GLY A 171 -6.43 -13.59 -0.87
N ARG A 172 -6.48 -14.86 -0.44
CA ARG A 172 -5.29 -15.62 0.02
C ARG A 172 -4.22 -15.70 -1.07
N GLN A 173 -4.60 -16.01 -2.31
CA GLN A 173 -3.66 -16.06 -3.44
C GLN A 173 -3.00 -14.70 -3.70
N VAL A 174 -3.75 -13.61 -3.61
CA VAL A 174 -3.22 -12.25 -3.78
C VAL A 174 -2.25 -11.90 -2.65
N LEU A 175 -2.58 -12.21 -1.39
CA LEU A 175 -1.71 -11.98 -0.24
C LEU A 175 -0.41 -12.81 -0.33
N ASP A 176 -0.50 -14.08 -0.73
CA ASP A 176 0.67 -14.96 -0.90
C ASP A 176 1.62 -14.40 -1.96
N VAL A 177 1.10 -14.03 -3.13
CA VAL A 177 1.91 -13.45 -4.22
C VAL A 177 2.63 -12.19 -3.75
N ILE A 178 1.92 -11.26 -3.09
CA ILE A 178 2.52 -9.97 -2.73
C ILE A 178 3.53 -10.11 -1.59
N THR A 179 3.27 -10.96 -0.59
CA THR A 179 4.21 -11.22 0.51
C THR A 179 5.45 -11.96 0.05
N LYS A 180 5.32 -12.88 -0.92
CA LYS A 180 6.45 -13.54 -1.57
C LYS A 180 7.32 -12.54 -2.32
N LEU A 181 6.73 -11.68 -3.15
CA LEU A 181 7.45 -10.63 -3.86
C LEU A 181 8.10 -9.62 -2.90
N GLN A 182 7.46 -9.29 -1.79
CA GLN A 182 8.03 -8.44 -0.74
C GLN A 182 9.28 -9.08 -0.12
N SER A 183 9.21 -10.37 0.19
CA SER A 183 10.36 -11.11 0.75
C SER A 183 11.52 -11.23 -0.23
N GLU A 184 11.24 -11.41 -1.52
CA GLU A 184 12.26 -11.54 -2.57
C GLU A 184 12.92 -10.21 -2.93
N GLN A 185 12.15 -9.11 -2.95
CA GLN A 185 12.62 -7.80 -3.43
C GLN A 185 13.00 -6.84 -2.30
N GLY A 186 12.60 -7.11 -1.05
CA GLY A 186 13.01 -6.35 0.13
C GLY A 186 12.40 -4.95 0.27
N PHE A 187 11.33 -4.62 -0.46
CA PHE A 187 10.65 -3.34 -0.29
C PHE A 187 9.84 -3.31 1.02
N THR A 188 9.67 -2.13 1.60
CA THR A 188 8.79 -1.93 2.75
C THR A 188 7.34 -1.99 2.29
N MET A 189 6.48 -2.71 3.01
CA MET A 189 5.08 -2.86 2.69
C MET A 189 4.20 -2.36 3.84
N ILE A 190 3.24 -1.48 3.56
CA ILE A 190 2.28 -0.97 4.54
C ILE A 190 0.88 -1.23 4.02
N MET A 191 0.12 -2.03 4.76
CA MET A 191 -1.24 -2.41 4.41
C MET A 191 -2.23 -1.90 5.44
N VAL A 192 -3.27 -1.23 4.97
CA VAL A 192 -4.48 -0.95 5.77
C VAL A 192 -5.49 -2.05 5.50
N THR A 193 -6.07 -2.61 6.55
CA THR A 193 -7.16 -3.57 6.45
C THR A 193 -8.03 -3.56 7.70
N HIS A 194 -9.27 -4.01 7.58
CA HIS A 194 -10.15 -4.31 8.69
C HIS A 194 -10.13 -5.80 9.08
N ASN A 195 -9.52 -6.67 8.26
CA ASN A 195 -9.34 -8.07 8.58
C ASN A 195 -8.20 -8.26 9.58
N ILE A 196 -8.54 -8.57 10.83
CA ILE A 196 -7.57 -8.71 11.92
C ILE A 196 -6.63 -9.90 11.73
N ASN A 197 -7.04 -10.92 10.98
CA ASN A 197 -6.22 -12.11 10.78
C ASN A 197 -5.01 -11.84 9.86
N ILE A 198 -5.11 -10.85 8.96
CA ILE A 198 -3.98 -10.45 8.11
C ILE A 198 -2.83 -9.90 8.97
N ALA A 199 -3.12 -9.37 10.16
CA ALA A 199 -2.09 -8.90 11.07
C ALA A 199 -1.08 -9.99 11.47
N GLU A 200 -1.48 -11.25 11.49
CA GLU A 200 -0.60 -12.39 11.80
C GLU A 200 0.49 -12.63 10.73
N MET A 201 0.31 -12.05 9.54
CA MET A 201 1.30 -12.11 8.46
C MET A 201 2.35 -10.99 8.55
N ALA A 202 2.09 -9.95 9.34
CA ALA A 202 2.94 -8.75 9.40
C ALA A 202 4.15 -8.93 10.31
N ASN A 203 5.22 -8.17 10.08
CA ASN A 203 6.31 -7.99 11.05
C ASN A 203 5.85 -7.03 12.17
N THR A 204 5.19 -5.94 11.79
CA THR A 204 4.75 -4.89 12.70
C THR A 204 3.25 -4.66 12.53
N VAL A 205 2.52 -4.63 13.64
CA VAL A 205 1.09 -4.36 13.67
C VAL A 205 0.85 -3.05 14.40
N ILE A 206 0.05 -2.18 13.79
CA ILE A 206 -0.27 -0.83 14.27
C ILE A 206 -1.79 -0.73 14.41
N LYS A 207 -2.28 -0.55 15.62
CA LYS A 207 -3.71 -0.33 15.87
C LYS A 207 -4.01 1.16 15.95
N VAL A 208 -4.94 1.62 15.14
CA VAL A 208 -5.41 3.02 15.09
C VAL A 208 -6.82 3.10 15.63
N SER A 209 -7.05 3.98 16.61
CA SER A 209 -8.36 4.32 17.15
C SER A 209 -8.48 5.83 17.32
N ASP A 210 -9.59 6.41 16.86
CA ASP A 210 -9.91 7.83 17.02
C ASP A 210 -8.77 8.77 16.60
N GLY A 211 -8.14 8.44 15.48
CA GLY A 211 -7.03 9.21 14.92
C GLY A 211 -5.70 9.11 15.68
N LYS A 212 -5.56 8.17 16.62
CA LYS A 212 -4.35 7.96 17.43
C LYS A 212 -3.81 6.55 17.26
N ILE A 213 -2.50 6.36 17.52
CA ILE A 213 -1.93 5.04 17.70
C ILE A 213 -2.36 4.51 19.06
N ALA A 214 -3.18 3.47 19.07
CA ALA A 214 -3.61 2.79 20.29
C ALA A 214 -2.59 1.76 20.75
N GLU A 215 -1.98 1.05 19.82
CA GLU A 215 -1.00 -0.01 20.12
C GLU A 215 -0.06 -0.23 18.93
N VAL A 216 1.18 -0.58 19.21
CA VAL A 216 2.14 -1.09 18.23
C VAL A 216 2.81 -2.33 18.81
N TYR A 217 2.77 -3.43 18.06
CA TYR A 217 3.48 -4.66 18.46
C TYR A 217 4.13 -5.34 17.26
N LYS A 218 5.03 -6.28 17.53
CA LYS A 218 5.70 -7.11 16.52
C LYS A 218 5.28 -8.56 16.71
N ASN A 219 5.15 -9.28 15.59
CA ASN A 219 5.00 -10.72 15.63
C ASN A 219 6.38 -11.37 15.64
N ASP A 220 6.61 -12.29 16.55
CA ASP A 220 7.85 -13.07 16.61
C ASP A 220 7.96 -14.03 15.42
N VAL A 221 6.81 -14.59 14.99
CA VAL A 221 6.69 -15.50 13.86
C VAL A 221 5.54 -15.03 12.98
N ARG A 222 5.82 -14.88 11.69
CA ARG A 222 4.81 -14.51 10.68
C ARG A 222 4.14 -15.76 10.13
N LYS A 223 2.81 -15.73 10.01
CA LYS A 223 2.06 -16.76 9.30
C LYS A 223 2.02 -16.46 7.80
N SER A 224 1.87 -17.52 6.99
CA SER A 224 1.56 -17.39 5.57
C SER A 224 0.09 -17.04 5.35
N ALA A 225 -0.26 -16.63 4.12
CA ALA A 225 -1.64 -16.31 3.74
C ALA A 225 -2.61 -17.50 3.88
N PHE A 226 -2.10 -18.74 3.89
CA PHE A 226 -2.90 -19.95 4.01
C PHE A 226 -3.05 -20.46 5.44
N GLU A 227 -2.29 -19.90 6.40
CA GLU A 227 -2.33 -20.28 7.83
C GLU A 227 -3.17 -19.32 8.68
N ILE A 228 -3.49 -18.12 8.18
CA ILE A 228 -4.35 -17.17 8.89
C ILE A 228 -5.82 -17.55 8.79
N GLY A 229 -6.69 -17.07 9.69
CA GLY A 229 -8.15 -17.04 9.50
C GLY A 229 -8.56 -16.11 8.36
N TRP A 230 -9.85 -16.15 7.97
CA TRP A 230 -10.36 -15.23 6.95
C TRP A 230 -11.58 -14.46 7.45
#